data_91fc302785668be8c9c517b1b4268441
#
_entry.id   91fc302785668be8c9c517b1b4268441
#
_cell.length_a   1.000
_cell.length_b   1.000
_cell.length_c   1.000
_cell.angle_alpha   90.00
_cell.angle_beta   90.00
_cell.angle_gamma   90.00
#
_symmetry.space_group_name_H-M   'P 1'
#
loop_
_entity.id
_entity.type
_entity.pdbx_description
1 polymer ?
#
loop_
_entity_poly.entity_id
_entity_poly.type
_entity_poly.pdbx_seq_one_letter_code
_entity_poly.pdbx_strand_id
1 'polypeptide(L)'
;MHFRGGMNLNSTFVAETRRLFGEKRFERFVSALAAGPTVSVRYNSAKIPLPECADPVPWATGAEYLAERPRFTADPLFHAGCYYVQEASSMFLEQVVQQYVDAPVRALDLCAAPGGKSTHLLSILPEGSLLVANEPVPLRAQVLVENVTKWGNAAAVVTRNEPSDFAPFESFFDFLLVDAPCSGEGMFRKDAFAVEQWSEGNVKQCVERQRDILSKVWPALRPGGLLVYSTCTFNSKENEECVAWIADELGADVLPLSIPDDYGVTGNLAGSEYPVYRFIPGFTRGEGFFIAVLRKHGNMAIRQPRAPRVQLCPAKTKALVEGWIKSAADFDLLMQGDNLIATPKRDTNAIVALQQKLKVLHAALPVALLKNGKPQPCHALAMSTQIDTDTFTCIELEHDKAMMYLHRETLNFPDAPIGILLLTYKGVPIGFAKNVGNRANNLYPTEWRIRKNPMEL
;
A
#
# COMPACT_ATOMS: atom_id res chain seq x y z
N MET A 1 26.61 -22.31 10.12
CA MET A 1 25.99 -23.40 10.90
C MET A 1 24.83 -23.95 10.07
N HIS A 2 24.86 -25.24 9.69
CA HIS A 2 23.78 -25.85 8.94
C HIS A 2 22.61 -26.17 9.88
N PHE A 3 21.48 -25.52 9.69
CA PHE A 3 20.27 -25.80 10.45
C PHE A 3 19.42 -26.89 9.75
N ARG A 4 18.58 -27.59 10.51
CA ARG A 4 17.59 -28.53 9.95
C ARG A 4 16.70 -27.73 8.97
N GLY A 5 16.77 -28.04 7.67
CA GLY A 5 16.09 -27.30 6.60
C GLY A 5 17.03 -26.72 5.52
N GLY A 6 18.37 -26.92 5.64
CA GLY A 6 19.33 -26.52 4.60
C GLY A 6 19.72 -25.05 4.55
N MET A 7 19.18 -24.19 5.42
CA MET A 7 19.51 -22.76 5.46
C MET A 7 20.88 -22.56 6.12
N ASN A 8 21.79 -21.90 5.43
CA ASN A 8 23.15 -21.59 5.93
C ASN A 8 23.21 -20.13 6.43
N LEU A 9 22.83 -19.91 7.70
CA LEU A 9 22.85 -18.59 8.31
C LEU A 9 24.28 -18.15 8.65
N ASN A 10 24.53 -16.85 8.49
CA ASN A 10 25.79 -16.23 8.88
C ASN A 10 26.05 -16.41 10.39
N SER A 11 27.29 -16.74 10.78
CA SER A 11 27.64 -17.02 12.16
C SER A 11 27.45 -15.82 13.10
N THR A 12 27.73 -14.61 12.60
CA THR A 12 27.53 -13.36 13.38
C THR A 12 26.03 -13.11 13.60
N PHE A 13 25.20 -13.28 12.55
CA PHE A 13 23.73 -13.20 12.70
C PHE A 13 23.23 -14.15 13.79
N VAL A 14 23.69 -15.41 13.74
CA VAL A 14 23.32 -16.44 14.74
C VAL A 14 23.72 -16.01 16.15
N ALA A 15 24.95 -15.52 16.34
CA ALA A 15 25.45 -15.10 17.64
C ALA A 15 24.72 -13.86 18.19
N GLU A 16 24.52 -12.83 17.35
CA GLU A 16 23.81 -11.60 17.74
C GLU A 16 22.33 -11.86 18.04
N THR A 17 21.63 -12.62 17.18
CA THR A 17 20.21 -12.94 17.39
C THR A 17 20.00 -13.83 18.61
N ARG A 18 20.89 -14.81 18.85
CA ARG A 18 20.84 -15.65 20.05
C ARG A 18 21.04 -14.83 21.31
N ARG A 19 21.97 -13.88 21.30
CA ARG A 19 22.20 -12.96 22.43
C ARG A 19 20.99 -12.09 22.70
N LEU A 20 20.36 -11.53 21.66
CA LEU A 20 19.19 -10.65 21.77
C LEU A 20 17.94 -11.41 22.23
N PHE A 21 17.70 -12.59 21.69
CA PHE A 21 16.49 -13.37 21.96
C PHE A 21 16.60 -14.21 23.25
N GLY A 22 17.80 -14.57 23.67
CA GLY A 22 18.07 -15.62 24.66
C GLY A 22 17.86 -17.01 24.06
N GLU A 23 18.48 -18.03 24.71
CA GLU A 23 18.59 -19.39 24.12
C GLU A 23 17.23 -20.00 23.77
N LYS A 24 16.27 -20.03 24.71
CA LYS A 24 14.96 -20.67 24.50
C LYS A 24 14.16 -20.05 23.35
N ARG A 25 14.19 -18.70 23.24
CA ARG A 25 13.48 -18.02 22.16
C ARG A 25 14.17 -18.23 20.83
N PHE A 26 15.51 -18.22 20.82
CA PHE A 26 16.32 -18.47 19.65
C PHE A 26 16.08 -19.88 19.06
N GLU A 27 16.06 -20.91 19.91
CA GLU A 27 15.76 -22.30 19.47
C GLU A 27 14.38 -22.41 18.79
N ARG A 28 13.35 -21.80 19.40
CA ARG A 28 12.00 -21.76 18.83
C ARG A 28 11.93 -21.01 17.50
N PHE A 29 12.62 -19.86 17.42
CA PHE A 29 12.74 -19.08 16.19
C PHE A 29 13.40 -19.87 15.07
N VAL A 30 14.54 -20.50 15.31
CA VAL A 30 15.26 -21.32 14.31
C VAL A 30 14.39 -22.51 13.85
N SER A 31 13.69 -23.15 14.76
CA SER A 31 12.76 -24.23 14.42
C SER A 31 11.65 -23.73 13.48
N ALA A 32 11.14 -22.51 13.71
CA ALA A 32 10.11 -21.89 12.88
C ALA A 32 10.64 -21.45 11.51
N LEU A 33 11.91 -21.06 11.41
CA LEU A 33 12.52 -20.73 10.11
C LEU A 33 12.61 -21.95 9.16
N ALA A 34 12.68 -23.18 9.72
CA ALA A 34 12.69 -24.40 8.94
C ALA A 34 11.30 -24.77 8.37
N ALA A 35 10.23 -24.16 8.88
CA ALA A 35 8.87 -24.32 8.33
C ALA A 35 8.68 -23.44 7.11
N GLY A 36 7.73 -23.83 6.24
CA GLY A 36 7.37 -22.99 5.07
C GLY A 36 6.79 -21.63 5.47
N PRO A 37 6.87 -20.63 4.58
CA PRO A 37 6.29 -19.31 4.83
C PRO A 37 4.76 -19.39 4.90
N THR A 38 4.16 -18.53 5.74
CA THR A 38 2.70 -18.37 5.78
C THR A 38 2.21 -17.54 4.60
N VAL A 39 0.99 -17.80 4.17
CA VAL A 39 0.28 -17.02 3.15
C VAL A 39 -0.94 -16.38 3.79
N SER A 40 -1.14 -15.11 3.55
CA SER A 40 -2.30 -14.37 4.03
C SER A 40 -2.78 -13.35 2.99
N VAL A 41 -4.05 -13.01 3.06
CA VAL A 41 -4.72 -12.05 2.21
C VAL A 41 -5.49 -11.05 3.06
N ARG A 42 -5.69 -9.86 2.51
CA ARG A 42 -6.55 -8.83 3.08
C ARG A 42 -7.56 -8.39 2.03
N TYR A 43 -8.84 -8.51 2.36
CA TYR A 43 -9.95 -8.18 1.46
C TYR A 43 -10.22 -6.67 1.43
N ASN A 44 -10.73 -6.21 0.29
CA ASN A 44 -11.15 -4.83 0.08
C ASN A 44 -12.67 -4.72 0.29
N SER A 45 -13.08 -4.34 1.50
CA SER A 45 -14.48 -4.21 1.89
C SER A 45 -15.26 -3.13 1.10
N ALA A 46 -14.54 -2.21 0.44
CA ALA A 46 -15.17 -1.20 -0.41
C ALA A 46 -15.58 -1.75 -1.79
N LYS A 47 -15.11 -2.95 -2.16
CA LYS A 47 -15.40 -3.59 -3.47
C LYS A 47 -16.24 -4.85 -3.36
N ILE A 48 -16.04 -5.62 -2.31
CA ILE A 48 -16.77 -6.87 -2.08
C ILE A 48 -17.20 -6.95 -0.61
N PRO A 49 -18.31 -7.61 -0.30
CA PRO A 49 -18.61 -8.00 1.07
C PRO A 49 -17.47 -8.83 1.65
N LEU A 50 -17.10 -8.56 2.92
CA LEU A 50 -16.08 -9.36 3.59
C LEU A 50 -16.55 -10.80 3.70
N PRO A 51 -15.76 -11.79 3.26
CA PRO A 51 -16.09 -13.20 3.47
C PRO A 51 -16.01 -13.54 4.96
N GLU A 52 -16.67 -14.61 5.35
CA GLU A 52 -16.43 -15.22 6.66
C GLU A 52 -15.06 -15.90 6.63
N CYS A 53 -14.09 -15.29 7.33
CA CYS A 53 -12.72 -15.76 7.38
C CYS A 53 -12.62 -17.04 8.22
N ALA A 54 -12.18 -18.14 7.59
CA ALA A 54 -12.01 -19.42 8.27
C ALA A 54 -10.85 -19.41 9.29
N ASP A 55 -9.82 -18.60 9.03
CA ASP A 55 -8.60 -18.52 9.83
C ASP A 55 -8.13 -17.04 9.86
N PRO A 56 -8.81 -16.20 10.66
CA PRO A 56 -8.60 -14.74 10.61
C PRO A 56 -7.22 -14.35 11.15
N VAL A 57 -6.67 -13.26 10.60
CA VAL A 57 -5.51 -12.57 11.19
C VAL A 57 -6.02 -11.76 12.39
N PRO A 58 -5.57 -12.06 13.62
CA PRO A 58 -6.26 -11.55 14.82
C PRO A 58 -6.18 -10.02 15.01
N TRP A 59 -5.22 -9.36 14.38
CA TRP A 59 -5.01 -7.91 14.51
C TRP A 59 -5.44 -7.10 13.28
N ALA A 60 -6.13 -7.72 12.31
CA ALA A 60 -6.56 -7.02 11.09
C ALA A 60 -7.93 -7.47 10.62
N THR A 61 -8.81 -6.50 10.37
CA THR A 61 -10.18 -6.73 9.89
C THR A 61 -10.18 -7.18 8.42
N GLY A 62 -10.98 -8.21 8.11
CA GLY A 62 -11.09 -8.70 6.73
C GLY A 62 -9.79 -9.28 6.19
N ALA A 63 -8.99 -9.89 7.06
CA ALA A 63 -7.76 -10.55 6.70
C ALA A 63 -7.73 -11.99 7.22
N GLU A 64 -7.19 -12.91 6.42
CA GLU A 64 -7.10 -14.31 6.79
C GLU A 64 -5.80 -14.96 6.34
N TYR A 65 -5.42 -16.04 7.03
CA TYR A 65 -4.40 -16.97 6.60
C TYR A 65 -4.99 -17.99 5.65
N LEU A 66 -4.26 -18.33 4.60
CA LEU A 66 -4.64 -19.35 3.66
C LEU A 66 -3.89 -20.64 3.98
N ALA A 67 -4.59 -21.80 3.89
CA ALA A 67 -3.99 -23.12 4.09
C ALA A 67 -2.92 -23.42 3.03
N GLU A 68 -3.17 -22.99 1.80
CA GLU A 68 -2.28 -23.17 0.65
C GLU A 68 -2.14 -21.84 -0.12
N ARG A 69 -1.06 -21.72 -0.90
CA ARG A 69 -0.85 -20.58 -1.78
C ARG A 69 -1.54 -20.81 -3.13
N PRO A 70 -2.68 -20.17 -3.41
CA PRO A 70 -3.32 -20.30 -4.72
C PRO A 70 -2.53 -19.55 -5.81
N ARG A 71 -2.91 -19.80 -7.05
CA ARG A 71 -2.39 -19.03 -8.20
C ARG A 71 -3.15 -17.71 -8.31
N PHE A 72 -2.82 -16.73 -7.47
CA PHE A 72 -3.50 -15.42 -7.42
C PHE A 72 -3.63 -14.74 -8.78
N THR A 73 -2.64 -14.91 -9.66
CA THR A 73 -2.66 -14.32 -11.02
C THR A 73 -3.70 -14.98 -11.94
N ALA A 74 -4.27 -16.11 -11.56
CA ALA A 74 -5.37 -16.76 -12.29
C ALA A 74 -6.76 -16.34 -11.77
N ASP A 75 -6.83 -15.43 -10.80
CA ASP A 75 -8.09 -14.93 -10.25
C ASP A 75 -8.38 -13.51 -10.74
N PRO A 76 -9.44 -13.28 -11.54
CA PRO A 76 -9.81 -11.94 -11.99
C PRO A 76 -10.09 -10.96 -10.85
N LEU A 77 -10.57 -11.42 -9.68
CA LEU A 77 -10.81 -10.55 -8.52
C LEU A 77 -9.52 -9.99 -7.91
N PHE A 78 -8.39 -10.72 -8.02
CA PHE A 78 -7.07 -10.18 -7.66
C PHE A 78 -6.70 -8.97 -8.53
N HIS A 79 -6.95 -9.08 -9.84
CA HIS A 79 -6.68 -8.00 -10.80
C HIS A 79 -7.66 -6.83 -10.67
N ALA A 80 -8.86 -7.08 -10.16
CA ALA A 80 -9.85 -6.07 -9.81
C ALA A 80 -9.56 -5.36 -8.47
N GLY A 81 -8.56 -5.79 -7.70
CA GLY A 81 -8.21 -5.22 -6.40
C GLY A 81 -9.25 -5.52 -5.30
N CYS A 82 -9.92 -6.67 -5.38
CA CYS A 82 -10.84 -7.13 -4.34
C CYS A 82 -10.11 -7.64 -3.10
N TYR A 83 -8.85 -7.99 -3.23
CA TYR A 83 -7.98 -8.36 -2.12
C TYR A 83 -6.50 -8.11 -2.46
N TYR A 84 -5.68 -8.05 -1.42
CA TYR A 84 -4.22 -7.91 -1.50
C TYR A 84 -3.56 -9.10 -0.80
N VAL A 85 -2.55 -9.70 -1.44
CA VAL A 85 -1.72 -10.76 -0.82
C VAL A 85 -0.70 -10.05 0.06
N GLN A 86 -0.93 -10.03 1.37
CA GLN A 86 -0.15 -9.29 2.33
C GLN A 86 0.36 -10.19 3.44
N GLU A 87 1.58 -9.95 3.89
CA GLU A 87 2.16 -10.61 5.06
C GLU A 87 1.43 -10.16 6.33
N ALA A 88 1.00 -11.14 7.14
CA ALA A 88 0.11 -10.89 8.26
C ALA A 88 0.67 -9.92 9.32
N SER A 89 1.95 -10.05 9.69
CA SER A 89 2.55 -9.20 10.73
C SER A 89 2.53 -7.72 10.32
N SER A 90 2.68 -7.43 9.02
CA SER A 90 2.61 -6.06 8.50
C SER A 90 1.23 -5.43 8.58
N MET A 91 0.17 -6.24 8.73
CA MET A 91 -1.20 -5.77 8.92
C MET A 91 -1.46 -5.25 10.34
N PHE A 92 -0.53 -5.46 11.28
CA PHE A 92 -0.61 -4.90 12.64
C PHE A 92 -0.67 -3.36 12.66
N LEU A 93 -0.34 -2.71 11.56
CA LEU A 93 -0.54 -1.28 11.33
C LEU A 93 -1.98 -0.83 11.66
N GLU A 94 -2.97 -1.71 11.51
CA GLU A 94 -4.38 -1.42 11.86
C GLU A 94 -4.54 -1.09 13.34
N GLN A 95 -3.82 -1.78 14.24
CA GLN A 95 -3.87 -1.51 15.67
C GLN A 95 -3.35 -0.11 16.04
N VAL A 96 -2.39 0.42 15.27
CA VAL A 96 -1.91 1.80 15.43
C VAL A 96 -2.98 2.80 15.04
N VAL A 97 -3.60 2.60 13.88
CA VAL A 97 -4.63 3.52 13.37
C VAL A 97 -5.85 3.51 14.29
N GLN A 98 -6.32 2.34 14.72
CA GLN A 98 -7.48 2.21 15.62
C GLN A 98 -7.28 2.93 16.96
N GLN A 99 -6.05 2.96 17.49
CA GLN A 99 -5.79 3.53 18.82
C GLN A 99 -5.39 5.01 18.80
N TYR A 100 -4.86 5.51 17.70
CA TYR A 100 -4.27 6.85 17.66
C TYR A 100 -4.79 7.77 16.56
N VAL A 101 -5.66 7.30 15.65
CA VAL A 101 -6.17 8.11 14.55
C VAL A 101 -7.69 8.10 14.57
N ASP A 102 -8.29 9.09 15.22
CA ASP A 102 -9.74 9.24 15.42
C ASP A 102 -10.40 10.25 14.46
N ALA A 103 -9.61 10.98 13.69
CA ALA A 103 -10.06 12.01 12.75
C ALA A 103 -9.33 11.90 11.41
N PRO A 104 -9.89 12.49 10.32
CA PRO A 104 -9.23 12.53 9.02
C PRO A 104 -7.83 13.13 9.08
N VAL A 105 -6.86 12.48 8.45
CA VAL A 105 -5.44 12.86 8.44
C VAL A 105 -4.90 13.01 7.02
N ARG A 106 -3.87 13.85 6.85
CA ARG A 106 -2.94 13.72 5.74
C ARG A 106 -1.83 12.75 6.13
N ALA A 107 -1.82 11.62 5.48
CA ALA A 107 -0.83 10.57 5.72
C ALA A 107 0.22 10.53 4.60
N LEU A 108 1.47 10.26 4.96
CA LEU A 108 2.55 9.93 4.04
C LEU A 108 3.08 8.53 4.36
N ASP A 109 2.98 7.62 3.39
CA ASP A 109 3.73 6.37 3.36
C ASP A 109 4.98 6.59 2.51
N LEU A 110 6.14 6.75 3.16
CA LEU A 110 7.35 7.26 2.51
C LEU A 110 8.09 6.21 1.69
N CYS A 111 8.03 4.93 2.09
CA CYS A 111 8.70 3.80 1.46
C CYS A 111 7.66 2.75 1.02
N ALA A 112 6.69 3.17 0.21
CA ALA A 112 5.39 2.53 0.07
C ALA A 112 5.37 1.24 -0.77
N ALA A 113 6.30 1.07 -1.72
CA ALA A 113 6.22 -0.05 -2.65
C ALA A 113 6.49 -1.41 -1.96
N PRO A 114 5.71 -2.44 -2.34
CA PRO A 114 4.79 -2.52 -3.49
C PRO A 114 3.36 -2.02 -3.25
N GLY A 115 2.99 -1.51 -2.05
CA GLY A 115 1.69 -0.93 -1.77
C GLY A 115 0.83 -1.68 -0.74
N GLY A 116 1.37 -2.71 -0.07
CA GLY A 116 0.62 -3.48 0.93
C GLY A 116 0.15 -2.62 2.11
N LYS A 117 1.07 -1.85 2.71
CA LYS A 117 0.74 -0.92 3.81
C LYS A 117 -0.06 0.30 3.31
N SER A 118 0.25 0.83 2.12
CA SER A 118 -0.51 1.94 1.52
C SER A 118 -1.98 1.57 1.28
N THR A 119 -2.24 0.42 0.64
CA THR A 119 -3.62 -0.05 0.41
C THR A 119 -4.32 -0.42 1.71
N HIS A 120 -3.58 -0.83 2.74
CA HIS A 120 -4.13 -1.05 4.07
C HIS A 120 -4.54 0.29 4.71
N LEU A 121 -3.67 1.30 4.70
CA LEU A 121 -4.01 2.65 5.17
C LEU A 121 -5.25 3.21 4.48
N LEU A 122 -5.39 3.03 3.16
CA LEU A 122 -6.58 3.46 2.41
C LEU A 122 -7.89 2.79 2.86
N SER A 123 -7.81 1.65 3.55
CA SER A 123 -8.98 0.94 4.10
C SER A 123 -9.30 1.31 5.54
N ILE A 124 -8.28 1.67 6.33
CA ILE A 124 -8.42 1.80 7.79
C ILE A 124 -8.34 3.24 8.31
N LEU A 125 -7.78 4.18 7.52
CA LEU A 125 -7.80 5.59 7.89
C LEU A 125 -9.24 6.13 7.90
N PRO A 126 -9.59 7.03 8.82
CA PRO A 126 -10.90 7.66 8.85
C PRO A 126 -11.28 8.26 7.50
N GLU A 127 -12.58 8.16 7.18
CA GLU A 127 -13.11 8.78 5.98
C GLU A 127 -12.73 10.26 5.96
N GLY A 128 -12.20 10.65 4.87
CA GLY A 128 -11.72 11.95 4.78
C GLY A 128 -10.21 12.15 4.85
N SER A 129 -9.48 11.13 5.07
CA SER A 129 -8.03 11.18 5.00
C SER A 129 -7.52 11.22 3.57
N LEU A 130 -6.36 11.87 3.39
CA LEU A 130 -5.59 11.85 2.13
C LEU A 130 -4.31 11.03 2.36
N LEU A 131 -4.05 10.04 1.50
CA LEU A 131 -2.80 9.28 1.52
C LEU A 131 -1.88 9.72 0.38
N VAL A 132 -0.65 10.06 0.72
CA VAL A 132 0.46 10.18 -0.22
C VAL A 132 1.35 8.95 -0.05
N ALA A 133 1.52 8.17 -1.11
CA ALA A 133 2.37 6.98 -1.12
C ALA A 133 3.59 7.23 -2.02
N ASN A 134 4.79 7.16 -1.47
CA ASN A 134 6.03 7.50 -2.17
C ASN A 134 6.95 6.30 -2.34
N GLU A 135 7.62 6.24 -3.48
CA GLU A 135 8.68 5.26 -3.76
C GLU A 135 9.70 5.86 -4.72
N PRO A 136 10.98 6.01 -4.33
CA PRO A 136 11.99 6.61 -5.19
C PRO A 136 12.40 5.74 -6.39
N VAL A 137 12.32 4.41 -6.29
CA VAL A 137 12.79 3.49 -7.33
C VAL A 137 11.75 3.36 -8.44
N PRO A 138 12.09 3.70 -9.71
CA PRO A 138 11.12 3.80 -10.80
C PRO A 138 10.26 2.55 -11.04
N LEU A 139 10.87 1.37 -11.08
CA LEU A 139 10.14 0.11 -11.32
C LEU A 139 9.21 -0.25 -10.16
N ARG A 140 9.65 -0.03 -8.93
CA ARG A 140 8.84 -0.25 -7.73
C ARG A 140 7.68 0.74 -7.64
N ALA A 141 7.92 2.01 -8.00
CA ALA A 141 6.88 3.05 -8.04
C ALA A 141 5.76 2.73 -9.05
N GLN A 142 6.08 2.09 -10.18
CA GLN A 142 5.04 1.64 -11.12
C GLN A 142 4.17 0.53 -10.55
N VAL A 143 4.76 -0.43 -9.83
CA VAL A 143 3.99 -1.47 -9.12
C VAL A 143 3.10 -0.85 -8.05
N LEU A 144 3.60 0.18 -7.33
CA LEU A 144 2.80 0.92 -6.36
C LEU A 144 1.60 1.63 -7.02
N VAL A 145 1.81 2.30 -8.17
CA VAL A 145 0.72 2.92 -8.96
C VAL A 145 -0.33 1.88 -9.33
N GLU A 146 0.08 0.72 -9.83
CA GLU A 146 -0.84 -0.36 -10.20
C GLU A 146 -1.69 -0.81 -9.00
N ASN A 147 -1.05 -1.10 -7.85
CA ASN A 147 -1.74 -1.61 -6.68
C ASN A 147 -2.67 -0.57 -6.04
N VAL A 148 -2.24 0.69 -5.94
CA VAL A 148 -3.10 1.79 -5.44
C VAL A 148 -4.28 2.04 -6.38
N THR A 149 -4.05 2.03 -7.69
CA THR A 149 -5.12 2.19 -8.69
C THR A 149 -6.14 1.04 -8.60
N LYS A 150 -5.67 -0.22 -8.53
CA LYS A 150 -6.53 -1.39 -8.35
C LYS A 150 -7.32 -1.33 -7.05
N TRP A 151 -6.75 -0.77 -5.98
CA TRP A 151 -7.46 -0.60 -4.71
C TRP A 151 -8.66 0.33 -4.81
N GLY A 152 -8.54 1.36 -5.65
CA GLY A 152 -9.67 2.15 -6.14
C GLY A 152 -10.14 3.31 -5.26
N ASN A 153 -9.37 3.71 -4.25
CA ASN A 153 -9.68 4.87 -3.41
C ASN A 153 -9.25 6.18 -4.10
N ALA A 154 -10.17 7.14 -4.22
CA ALA A 154 -9.91 8.42 -4.87
C ALA A 154 -9.08 9.41 -4.03
N ALA A 155 -8.85 9.15 -2.75
CA ALA A 155 -8.06 9.99 -1.86
C ALA A 155 -6.59 9.53 -1.76
N ALA A 156 -6.02 9.10 -2.88
CA ALA A 156 -4.64 8.60 -2.96
C ALA A 156 -3.81 9.39 -3.97
N VAL A 157 -2.55 9.66 -3.61
CA VAL A 157 -1.55 10.26 -4.49
C VAL A 157 -0.30 9.37 -4.46
N VAL A 158 0.18 8.94 -5.63
CA VAL A 158 1.45 8.20 -5.71
C VAL A 158 2.54 9.09 -6.27
N THR A 159 3.67 9.15 -5.57
CA THR A 159 4.81 10.00 -5.93
C THR A 159 6.08 9.16 -6.12
N ARG A 160 7.04 9.73 -6.87
CA ARG A 160 8.37 9.15 -7.05
C ARG A 160 9.43 10.18 -6.73
N ASN A 161 9.79 10.27 -5.47
CA ASN A 161 10.66 11.33 -4.95
C ASN A 161 11.61 10.80 -3.88
N GLU A 162 12.74 11.47 -3.70
CA GLU A 162 13.62 11.23 -2.56
C GLU A 162 13.01 11.85 -1.28
N PRO A 163 13.37 11.37 -0.07
CA PRO A 163 12.88 11.94 1.18
C PRO A 163 13.10 13.45 1.33
N SER A 164 14.21 13.97 0.78
CA SER A 164 14.54 15.40 0.79
C SER A 164 13.58 16.27 -0.03
N ASP A 165 12.90 15.69 -1.03
CA ASP A 165 11.95 16.43 -1.87
C ASP A 165 10.68 16.84 -1.10
N PHE A 166 10.46 16.24 0.08
CA PHE A 166 9.38 16.60 0.99
C PHE A 166 9.69 17.80 1.90
N ALA A 167 10.90 18.33 1.90
CA ALA A 167 11.29 19.49 2.70
C ALA A 167 10.39 20.74 2.49
N PRO A 168 9.86 21.06 1.28
CA PRO A 168 8.94 22.18 1.09
C PRO A 168 7.57 22.00 1.76
N PHE A 169 7.26 20.81 2.28
CA PHE A 169 5.99 20.45 2.90
C PHE A 169 6.06 20.45 4.43
N GLU A 170 6.74 21.44 5.00
CA GLU A 170 6.87 21.58 6.46
C GLU A 170 5.50 21.54 7.18
N SER A 171 5.38 20.67 8.19
CA SER A 171 4.14 20.46 8.97
C SER A 171 2.90 20.19 8.12
N PHE A 172 3.08 19.49 6.99
CA PHE A 172 2.00 19.20 6.05
C PHE A 172 1.27 17.88 6.36
N PHE A 173 1.93 16.93 6.99
CA PHE A 173 1.38 15.62 7.31
C PHE A 173 1.09 15.47 8.80
N ASP A 174 -0.04 14.81 9.11
CA ASP A 174 -0.45 14.41 10.45
C ASP A 174 0.14 13.07 10.84
N PHE A 175 0.31 12.19 9.84
CA PHE A 175 0.70 10.81 9.99
C PHE A 175 1.81 10.47 8.97
N LEU A 176 2.89 9.89 9.46
CA LEU A 176 4.02 9.44 8.66
C LEU A 176 4.26 7.95 8.91
N LEU A 177 4.22 7.14 7.87
CA LEU A 177 4.67 5.76 7.88
C LEU A 177 6.03 5.67 7.20
N VAL A 178 7.01 5.12 7.91
CA VAL A 178 8.32 4.80 7.37
C VAL A 178 8.59 3.31 7.58
N ASP A 179 8.19 2.52 6.57
CA ASP A 179 8.60 1.12 6.47
C ASP A 179 10.00 1.09 5.87
N ALA A 180 10.98 1.23 6.76
CA ALA A 180 12.33 1.62 6.36
C ALA A 180 13.07 0.51 5.58
N PRO A 181 13.85 0.86 4.55
CA PRO A 181 14.78 -0.07 3.94
C PRO A 181 15.71 -0.63 5.03
N CYS A 182 15.77 -1.96 5.14
CA CYS A 182 16.47 -2.65 6.21
C CYS A 182 17.26 -3.85 5.70
N SER A 183 18.03 -4.50 6.59
CA SER A 183 18.83 -5.69 6.26
C SER A 183 18.00 -6.93 5.86
N GLY A 184 16.69 -6.90 6.08
CA GLY A 184 15.75 -7.91 5.55
C GLY A 184 15.83 -9.28 6.23
N GLU A 185 16.28 -9.37 7.47
CA GLU A 185 16.40 -10.64 8.21
C GLU A 185 15.08 -11.40 8.33
N GLY A 186 13.96 -10.67 8.40
CA GLY A 186 12.62 -11.24 8.40
C GLY A 186 12.19 -11.88 7.08
N MET A 187 12.95 -11.70 6.01
CA MET A 187 12.70 -12.30 4.71
C MET A 187 13.42 -13.63 4.49
N PHE A 188 14.29 -14.07 5.40
CA PHE A 188 15.13 -15.24 5.23
C PHE A 188 14.37 -16.52 4.89
N ARG A 189 13.15 -16.65 5.37
CA ARG A 189 12.28 -17.81 5.07
C ARG A 189 11.69 -17.77 3.66
N LYS A 190 11.58 -16.59 3.06
CA LYS A 190 10.96 -16.34 1.74
C LYS A 190 11.99 -16.13 0.64
N ASP A 191 13.16 -15.64 0.99
CA ASP A 191 14.16 -15.17 0.02
C ASP A 191 15.56 -15.65 0.44
N ALA A 192 16.05 -16.68 -0.24
CA ALA A 192 17.40 -17.20 -0.03
C ALA A 192 18.49 -16.15 -0.34
N PHE A 193 18.22 -15.21 -1.26
CA PHE A 193 19.14 -14.14 -1.61
C PHE A 193 19.33 -13.14 -0.47
N ALA A 194 18.28 -12.90 0.33
CA ALA A 194 18.39 -12.08 1.55
C ALA A 194 19.38 -12.70 2.56
N VAL A 195 19.40 -14.03 2.66
CA VAL A 195 20.35 -14.75 3.52
C VAL A 195 21.79 -14.60 3.03
N GLU A 196 22.01 -14.70 1.73
CA GLU A 196 23.35 -14.61 1.10
C GLU A 196 23.92 -13.18 1.18
N GLN A 197 23.06 -12.17 1.06
CA GLN A 197 23.46 -10.76 1.09
C GLN A 197 23.67 -10.20 2.50
N TRP A 198 23.19 -10.89 3.52
CA TRP A 198 23.31 -10.39 4.87
C TRP A 198 24.77 -10.27 5.34
N SER A 199 25.10 -9.12 5.89
CA SER A 199 26.39 -8.85 6.53
C SER A 199 26.27 -7.74 7.56
N GLU A 200 27.17 -7.68 8.52
CA GLU A 200 27.24 -6.57 9.49
C GLU A 200 27.43 -5.21 8.80
N GLY A 201 28.20 -5.18 7.71
CA GLY A 201 28.39 -3.98 6.88
C GLY A 201 27.07 -3.51 6.26
N ASN A 202 26.23 -4.43 5.77
CA ASN A 202 24.92 -4.11 5.25
C ASN A 202 23.98 -3.57 6.34
N VAL A 203 23.98 -4.19 7.53
CA VAL A 203 23.20 -3.69 8.70
C VAL A 203 23.58 -2.25 9.02
N LYS A 204 24.91 -1.96 9.10
CA LYS A 204 25.40 -0.59 9.38
C LYS A 204 24.94 0.41 8.32
N GLN A 205 25.03 0.07 7.03
CA GLN A 205 24.56 0.92 5.94
C GLN A 205 23.03 1.14 6.00
N CYS A 206 22.26 0.14 6.40
CA CYS A 206 20.83 0.26 6.60
C CYS A 206 20.51 1.24 7.73
N VAL A 207 21.18 1.15 8.88
CA VAL A 207 21.02 2.11 10.00
C VAL A 207 21.31 3.55 9.56
N GLU A 208 22.42 3.78 8.86
CA GLU A 208 22.79 5.11 8.36
C GLU A 208 21.72 5.65 7.39
N ARG A 209 21.21 4.80 6.48
CA ARG A 209 20.16 5.14 5.53
C ARG A 209 18.82 5.45 6.23
N GLN A 210 18.43 4.67 7.23
CA GLN A 210 17.20 4.88 8.00
C GLN A 210 17.22 6.24 8.70
N ARG A 211 18.33 6.59 9.36
CA ARG A 211 18.51 7.89 10.02
C ARG A 211 18.52 9.06 9.04
N ASP A 212 19.14 8.90 7.89
CA ASP A 212 19.15 9.90 6.81
C ASP A 212 17.73 10.15 6.27
N ILE A 213 16.98 9.08 5.97
CA ILE A 213 15.58 9.13 5.52
C ILE A 213 14.71 9.88 6.53
N LEU A 214 14.79 9.48 7.80
CA LEU A 214 13.99 10.06 8.89
C LEU A 214 14.33 11.53 9.10
N SER A 215 15.59 11.90 9.14
CA SER A 215 16.04 13.28 9.31
C SER A 215 15.51 14.20 8.19
N LYS A 216 15.54 13.70 6.94
CA LYS A 216 15.10 14.47 5.77
C LYS A 216 13.60 14.69 5.71
N VAL A 217 12.80 13.69 6.13
CA VAL A 217 11.33 13.78 6.08
C VAL A 217 10.73 14.37 7.35
N TRP A 218 11.47 14.41 8.47
CA TRP A 218 10.97 14.85 9.77
C TRP A 218 10.30 16.23 9.78
N PRO A 219 10.81 17.25 9.05
CA PRO A 219 10.13 18.55 8.98
C PRO A 219 8.72 18.48 8.37
N ALA A 220 8.45 17.50 7.52
CA ALA A 220 7.15 17.36 6.87
C ALA A 220 6.06 16.85 7.82
N LEU A 221 6.43 16.15 8.89
CA LEU A 221 5.52 15.76 9.97
C LEU A 221 5.28 16.98 10.89
N ARG A 222 4.00 17.31 11.17
CA ARG A 222 3.68 18.41 12.09
C ARG A 222 4.08 18.09 13.53
N PRO A 223 4.36 19.08 14.39
CA PRO A 223 4.40 18.90 15.83
C PRO A 223 3.10 18.27 16.35
N GLY A 224 3.20 17.24 17.19
CA GLY A 224 2.07 16.41 17.64
C GLY A 224 1.58 15.37 16.62
N GLY A 225 2.18 15.30 15.44
CA GLY A 225 1.90 14.26 14.44
C GLY A 225 2.49 12.90 14.82
N LEU A 226 1.96 11.84 14.22
CA LEU A 226 2.36 10.46 14.48
C LEU A 226 3.37 9.98 13.44
N LEU A 227 4.45 9.37 13.91
CA LEU A 227 5.35 8.53 13.11
C LEU A 227 5.09 7.07 13.44
N VAL A 228 4.88 6.25 12.44
CA VAL A 228 4.96 4.80 12.52
C VAL A 228 6.26 4.36 11.85
N TYR A 229 7.18 3.84 12.64
CA TYR A 229 8.44 3.29 12.18
C TYR A 229 8.35 1.78 12.13
N SER A 230 8.70 1.16 11.02
CA SER A 230 8.70 -0.31 10.88
C SER A 230 9.87 -0.81 10.04
N THR A 231 10.27 -2.04 10.30
CA THR A 231 11.28 -2.80 9.54
C THR A 231 10.87 -4.26 9.42
N CYS A 232 11.46 -4.98 8.46
CA CYS A 232 11.37 -6.42 8.39
C CYS A 232 12.68 -7.09 8.83
N THR A 233 13.25 -6.68 9.97
CA THR A 233 14.50 -7.22 10.50
C THR A 233 14.41 -7.50 11.99
N PHE A 234 15.38 -8.25 12.55
CA PHE A 234 15.37 -8.67 13.95
C PHE A 234 16.41 -7.94 14.82
N ASN A 235 17.48 -7.40 14.26
CA ASN A 235 18.57 -6.81 15.05
C ASN A 235 18.13 -5.53 15.77
N SER A 236 18.73 -5.24 16.93
CA SER A 236 18.43 -4.06 17.74
C SER A 236 18.91 -2.76 17.11
N LYS A 237 19.98 -2.82 16.28
CA LYS A 237 20.61 -1.63 15.68
C LYS A 237 19.67 -0.87 14.76
N GLU A 238 18.90 -1.61 13.96
CA GLU A 238 17.88 -1.07 13.05
C GLU A 238 16.53 -0.85 13.74
N ASN A 239 16.28 -1.46 14.89
CA ASN A 239 15.02 -1.47 15.61
C ASN A 239 15.06 -0.55 16.83
N GLU A 240 15.29 -1.08 18.04
CA GLU A 240 15.23 -0.32 19.28
C GLU A 240 16.23 0.84 19.35
N GLU A 241 17.44 0.66 18.83
CA GLU A 241 18.45 1.72 18.82
C GLU A 241 18.09 2.84 17.84
N CYS A 242 17.38 2.52 16.72
CA CYS A 242 16.85 3.53 15.82
C CYS A 242 15.67 4.27 16.48
N VAL A 243 14.78 3.56 17.19
CA VAL A 243 13.67 4.18 17.93
C VAL A 243 14.20 5.12 19.01
N ALA A 244 15.21 4.69 19.80
CA ALA A 244 15.85 5.55 20.78
C ALA A 244 16.44 6.81 20.14
N TRP A 245 17.15 6.64 19.01
CA TRP A 245 17.69 7.78 18.27
C TRP A 245 16.60 8.74 17.76
N ILE A 246 15.45 8.25 17.29
CA ILE A 246 14.32 9.10 16.90
C ILE A 246 13.78 9.89 18.09
N ALA A 247 13.62 9.21 19.25
CA ALA A 247 13.12 9.85 20.46
C ALA A 247 14.05 10.96 20.94
N ASP A 248 15.35 10.68 21.01
CA ASP A 248 16.36 11.57 21.61
C ASP A 248 16.77 12.69 20.64
N GLU A 249 17.08 12.37 19.39
CA GLU A 249 17.67 13.33 18.43
C GLU A 249 16.63 14.09 17.61
N LEU A 250 15.49 13.44 17.27
CA LEU A 250 14.43 14.09 16.51
C LEU A 250 13.31 14.68 17.40
N GLY A 251 13.28 14.32 18.68
CA GLY A 251 12.34 14.84 19.66
C GLY A 251 10.94 14.23 19.50
N ALA A 252 10.76 12.99 19.97
CA ALA A 252 9.49 12.30 19.95
C ALA A 252 9.26 11.42 21.19
N ASP A 253 8.01 11.28 21.61
CA ASP A 253 7.59 10.33 22.61
C ASP A 253 7.24 8.99 21.97
N VAL A 254 7.75 7.87 22.48
CA VAL A 254 7.36 6.53 22.05
C VAL A 254 6.08 6.13 22.73
N LEU A 255 5.07 5.76 21.94
CA LEU A 255 3.71 5.51 22.43
C LEU A 255 3.42 4.02 22.58
N PRO A 256 2.77 3.58 23.69
CA PRO A 256 2.35 2.20 23.87
C PRO A 256 1.11 1.86 23.04
N LEU A 257 0.97 0.60 22.63
CA LEU A 257 -0.27 0.03 22.13
C LEU A 257 -0.85 -0.94 23.16
N SER A 258 -2.14 -0.88 23.35
CA SER A 258 -2.88 -1.90 24.11
C SER A 258 -3.19 -3.05 23.17
N ILE A 259 -2.57 -4.21 23.41
CA ILE A 259 -2.74 -5.40 22.56
C ILE A 259 -3.01 -6.63 23.44
N PRO A 260 -3.83 -7.59 22.98
CA PRO A 260 -4.04 -8.86 23.66
C PRO A 260 -2.74 -9.70 23.75
N ASP A 261 -2.53 -10.34 24.88
CA ASP A 261 -1.35 -11.18 25.12
C ASP A 261 -1.28 -12.40 24.16
N ASP A 262 -2.42 -12.91 23.75
CA ASP A 262 -2.57 -14.07 22.86
C ASP A 262 -2.12 -13.80 21.42
N TYR A 263 -1.89 -12.53 21.05
CA TYR A 263 -1.26 -12.21 19.76
C TYR A 263 0.18 -12.72 19.65
N GLY A 264 0.83 -13.06 20.76
CA GLY A 264 2.20 -13.57 20.81
C GLY A 264 3.26 -12.55 20.37
N VAL A 265 2.90 -11.27 20.32
CA VAL A 265 3.82 -10.18 19.98
C VAL A 265 4.83 -9.98 21.10
N THR A 266 6.09 -9.87 20.75
CA THR A 266 7.18 -9.68 21.71
C THR A 266 7.49 -8.19 21.84
N GLY A 267 7.66 -7.71 23.07
CA GLY A 267 8.08 -6.33 23.35
C GLY A 267 9.58 -6.10 23.13
N ASN A 268 10.10 -5.07 23.78
CA ASN A 268 11.51 -4.68 23.75
C ASN A 268 12.45 -5.81 24.23
N LEU A 269 13.49 -6.07 23.47
CA LEU A 269 14.51 -7.07 23.82
C LEU A 269 15.91 -6.45 24.02
N ALA A 270 16.09 -5.17 23.73
CA ALA A 270 17.38 -4.48 23.85
C ALA A 270 17.61 -3.81 25.21
N GLY A 271 16.67 -3.98 26.16
CA GLY A 271 16.80 -3.48 27.53
C GLY A 271 16.41 -2.01 27.72
N SER A 272 15.88 -1.31 26.71
CA SER A 272 15.28 0.01 26.87
C SER A 272 13.82 -0.08 27.34
N GLU A 273 13.29 0.99 27.94
CA GLU A 273 11.89 1.05 28.39
C GLU A 273 10.90 1.42 27.27
N TYR A 274 11.37 1.69 26.06
CA TYR A 274 10.53 2.08 24.94
C TYR A 274 9.56 0.95 24.54
N PRO A 275 8.25 1.23 24.45
CA PRO A 275 7.27 0.28 23.98
C PRO A 275 7.42 0.06 22.49
N VAL A 276 7.89 -1.12 22.10
CA VAL A 276 8.05 -1.56 20.72
C VAL A 276 7.50 -2.96 20.53
N TYR A 277 7.21 -3.34 19.28
CA TYR A 277 6.48 -4.58 18.97
C TYR A 277 7.23 -5.38 17.92
N ARG A 278 7.59 -6.61 18.28
CA ARG A 278 8.32 -7.56 17.45
C ARG A 278 7.47 -8.76 17.11
N PHE A 279 7.43 -9.07 15.83
CA PHE A 279 6.84 -10.28 15.29
C PHE A 279 7.98 -11.25 14.99
N ILE A 280 8.01 -12.36 15.70
CA ILE A 280 9.09 -13.34 15.62
C ILE A 280 8.48 -14.67 15.18
N PRO A 281 8.90 -15.27 14.04
CA PRO A 281 8.48 -16.59 13.64
C PRO A 281 8.58 -17.60 14.79
N GLY A 282 7.51 -18.37 14.98
CA GLY A 282 7.39 -19.31 16.09
C GLY A 282 6.69 -18.74 17.33
N PHE A 283 6.58 -17.42 17.47
CA PHE A 283 5.77 -16.74 18.50
C PHE A 283 4.53 -16.11 17.89
N THR A 284 4.71 -15.44 16.77
CA THR A 284 3.61 -14.96 15.92
C THR A 284 3.53 -15.81 14.66
N ARG A 285 2.33 -15.94 14.12
CA ARG A 285 2.10 -16.62 12.84
C ARG A 285 2.32 -15.60 11.72
N GLY A 286 3.53 -15.56 11.18
CA GLY A 286 3.95 -14.60 10.15
C GLY A 286 5.45 -14.60 9.97
N GLU A 287 5.94 -13.60 9.25
CA GLU A 287 7.36 -13.35 9.04
C GLU A 287 7.90 -12.38 10.11
N GLY A 288 9.19 -12.05 9.99
CA GLY A 288 9.81 -11.05 10.86
C GLY A 288 9.30 -9.64 10.55
N PHE A 289 8.86 -8.95 11.60
CA PHE A 289 8.41 -7.57 11.51
C PHE A 289 8.66 -6.85 12.83
N PHE A 290 8.96 -5.58 12.73
CA PHE A 290 9.12 -4.68 13.87
C PHE A 290 8.30 -3.41 13.63
N ILE A 291 7.65 -2.89 14.67
CA ILE A 291 6.90 -1.64 14.59
C ILE A 291 6.99 -0.88 15.90
N ALA A 292 7.11 0.45 15.80
CA ALA A 292 7.03 1.39 16.89
C ALA A 292 6.20 2.60 16.47
N VAL A 293 5.51 3.20 17.45
CA VAL A 293 4.67 4.39 17.26
C VAL A 293 5.28 5.53 18.05
N LEU A 294 5.49 6.66 17.40
CA LEU A 294 6.09 7.83 18.04
C LEU A 294 5.24 9.08 17.75
N ARG A 295 5.24 10.00 18.70
CA ARG A 295 4.59 11.31 18.54
C ARG A 295 5.63 12.41 18.58
N LYS A 296 5.72 13.19 17.51
CA LYS A 296 6.62 14.35 17.42
C LYS A 296 6.28 15.36 18.50
N HIS A 297 7.29 15.88 19.23
CA HIS A 297 7.09 16.86 20.29
C HIS A 297 6.39 18.12 19.79
N GLY A 298 5.66 18.79 20.68
CA GLY A 298 4.88 19.96 20.39
C GLY A 298 3.45 19.65 19.94
N ASN A 299 2.70 20.71 19.64
CA ASN A 299 1.34 20.61 19.12
C ASN A 299 1.07 21.78 18.17
N MET A 300 0.82 21.48 16.91
CA MET A 300 0.50 22.48 15.89
C MET A 300 -0.47 21.86 14.88
N ALA A 301 -1.41 22.66 14.41
CA ALA A 301 -2.26 22.26 13.28
C ALA A 301 -1.43 22.07 12.00
N ILE A 302 -1.89 21.22 11.09
CA ILE A 302 -1.26 21.07 9.78
C ILE A 302 -1.20 22.39 9.04
N ARG A 303 -0.07 22.63 8.38
CA ARG A 303 0.09 23.79 7.52
C ARG A 303 -0.70 23.60 6.24
N GLN A 304 -1.64 24.50 6.00
CA GLN A 304 -2.35 24.50 4.73
C GLN A 304 -1.44 25.11 3.63
N PRO A 305 -1.34 24.46 2.45
CA PRO A 305 -0.64 25.06 1.33
C PRO A 305 -1.34 26.35 0.92
N ARG A 306 -0.57 27.32 0.38
CA ARG A 306 -1.20 28.45 -0.31
C ARG A 306 -2.12 27.89 -1.39
N ALA A 307 -3.34 28.42 -1.50
CA ALA A 307 -4.29 28.00 -2.52
C ALA A 307 -3.63 28.09 -3.91
N PRO A 308 -3.33 26.97 -4.56
CA PRO A 308 -2.71 26.99 -5.89
C PRO A 308 -3.74 27.43 -6.92
N ARG A 309 -3.28 27.92 -8.06
CA ARG A 309 -4.17 28.16 -9.18
C ARG A 309 -4.67 26.83 -9.72
N VAL A 310 -5.93 26.51 -9.47
CA VAL A 310 -6.58 25.27 -9.91
C VAL A 310 -7.24 25.48 -11.26
N GLN A 311 -6.94 24.64 -12.24
CA GLN A 311 -7.59 24.66 -13.53
C GLN A 311 -8.77 23.66 -13.52
N LEU A 312 -9.95 24.18 -13.23
CA LEU A 312 -11.18 23.39 -13.28
C LEU A 312 -11.53 23.00 -14.71
N CYS A 313 -12.18 21.85 -14.84
CA CYS A 313 -12.71 21.40 -16.11
C CYS A 313 -13.82 22.35 -16.62
N PRO A 314 -13.83 22.70 -17.92
CA PRO A 314 -14.91 23.49 -18.51
C PRO A 314 -16.28 22.81 -18.33
N ALA A 315 -17.33 23.59 -18.05
CA ALA A 315 -18.68 23.07 -17.77
C ALA A 315 -19.21 22.11 -18.86
N LYS A 316 -18.94 22.40 -20.14
CA LYS A 316 -19.31 21.54 -21.26
C LYS A 316 -18.67 20.16 -21.20
N THR A 317 -17.38 20.09 -20.81
CA THR A 317 -16.66 18.82 -20.68
C THR A 317 -17.05 18.09 -19.40
N LYS A 318 -17.29 18.84 -18.32
CA LYS A 318 -17.81 18.30 -17.06
C LYS A 318 -19.10 17.53 -17.27
N ALA A 319 -20.08 18.12 -17.97
CA ALA A 319 -21.37 17.50 -18.25
C ALA A 319 -21.29 16.15 -18.99
N LEU A 320 -20.18 15.87 -19.69
CA LEU A 320 -19.97 14.60 -20.41
C LEU A 320 -19.55 13.43 -19.51
N VAL A 321 -19.03 13.71 -18.32
CA VAL A 321 -18.39 12.71 -17.45
C VAL A 321 -18.89 12.73 -16.00
N GLU A 322 -19.60 13.76 -15.57
CA GLU A 322 -20.05 13.87 -14.17
C GLU A 322 -20.97 12.71 -13.73
N GLY A 323 -21.77 12.16 -14.64
CA GLY A 323 -22.57 10.98 -14.38
C GLY A 323 -21.76 9.67 -14.24
N TRP A 324 -20.46 9.68 -14.55
CA TRP A 324 -19.62 8.48 -14.42
C TRP A 324 -19.13 8.23 -12.98
N ILE A 325 -19.34 9.20 -12.11
CA ILE A 325 -18.79 9.21 -10.73
C ILE A 325 -19.97 9.33 -9.76
N LYS A 326 -20.05 8.41 -8.81
CA LYS A 326 -20.96 8.53 -7.66
C LYS A 326 -20.65 9.81 -6.89
N SER A 327 -21.66 10.47 -6.38
CA SER A 327 -21.50 11.70 -5.59
C SER A 327 -20.57 12.73 -6.26
N ALA A 328 -20.71 12.93 -7.58
CA ALA A 328 -19.86 13.86 -8.36
C ALA A 328 -19.81 15.28 -7.76
N ALA A 329 -20.80 15.65 -6.94
CA ALA A 329 -20.84 16.91 -6.20
C ALA A 329 -19.72 17.07 -5.17
N ASP A 330 -19.14 15.97 -4.69
CA ASP A 330 -18.06 15.97 -3.69
C ASP A 330 -16.66 16.08 -4.32
N PHE A 331 -16.58 16.12 -5.66
CA PHE A 331 -15.35 16.18 -6.41
C PHE A 331 -15.20 17.47 -7.22
N ASP A 332 -13.98 17.96 -7.30
CA ASP A 332 -13.57 18.92 -8.32
C ASP A 332 -13.00 18.15 -9.52
N LEU A 333 -13.52 18.46 -10.73
CA LEU A 333 -12.96 17.94 -11.97
C LEU A 333 -11.88 18.89 -12.48
N LEU A 334 -10.66 18.38 -12.57
CA LEU A 334 -9.49 19.13 -13.04
C LEU A 334 -9.09 18.70 -14.44
N MET A 335 -8.62 19.67 -15.23
CA MET A 335 -7.97 19.41 -16.52
C MET A 335 -6.46 19.42 -16.37
N GLN A 336 -5.80 18.35 -16.80
CA GLN A 336 -4.33 18.24 -16.87
C GLN A 336 -3.93 17.79 -18.29
N GLY A 337 -3.70 18.75 -19.17
CA GLY A 337 -3.64 18.46 -20.62
C GLY A 337 -4.96 17.87 -21.08
N ASP A 338 -4.91 16.69 -21.69
CA ASP A 338 -6.10 15.95 -22.13
C ASP A 338 -6.70 15.02 -21.05
N ASN A 339 -6.09 14.96 -19.86
CA ASN A 339 -6.58 14.11 -18.77
C ASN A 339 -7.58 14.86 -17.90
N LEU A 340 -8.69 14.19 -17.59
CA LEU A 340 -9.68 14.60 -16.62
C LEU A 340 -9.46 13.82 -15.31
N ILE A 341 -9.27 14.53 -14.22
CA ILE A 341 -9.01 13.96 -12.89
C ILE A 341 -10.06 14.49 -11.93
N ALA A 342 -10.71 13.60 -11.19
CA ALA A 342 -11.60 13.97 -10.08
C ALA A 342 -10.81 13.93 -8.76
N THR A 343 -10.78 15.06 -8.06
CA THR A 343 -10.15 15.21 -6.74
C THR A 343 -11.22 15.45 -5.69
N PRO A 344 -11.16 14.80 -4.51
CA PRO A 344 -12.06 15.17 -3.41
C PRO A 344 -11.91 16.67 -3.12
N LYS A 345 -13.01 17.42 -3.08
CA LYS A 345 -12.99 18.91 -2.98
C LYS A 345 -12.14 19.44 -1.85
N ARG A 346 -12.20 18.78 -0.68
CA ARG A 346 -11.41 19.17 0.50
C ARG A 346 -9.90 19.03 0.29
N ASP A 347 -9.46 18.11 -0.60
CA ASP A 347 -8.06 17.78 -0.82
C ASP A 347 -7.49 18.41 -2.09
N THR A 348 -8.33 19.03 -2.93
CA THR A 348 -7.92 19.61 -4.22
C THR A 348 -6.70 20.51 -4.09
N ASN A 349 -6.70 21.43 -3.13
CA ASN A 349 -5.56 22.34 -2.92
C ASN A 349 -4.30 21.61 -2.49
N ALA A 350 -4.42 20.61 -1.63
CA ALA A 350 -3.30 19.78 -1.18
C ALA A 350 -2.72 18.96 -2.35
N ILE A 351 -3.57 18.31 -3.12
CA ILE A 351 -3.17 17.50 -4.29
C ILE A 351 -2.47 18.36 -5.34
N VAL A 352 -3.02 19.53 -5.67
CA VAL A 352 -2.40 20.44 -6.65
C VAL A 352 -1.08 20.99 -6.12
N ALA A 353 -0.96 21.30 -4.82
CA ALA A 353 0.31 21.71 -4.22
C ALA A 353 1.38 20.60 -4.31
N LEU A 354 1.01 19.35 -4.07
CA LEU A 354 1.89 18.19 -4.25
C LEU A 354 2.35 18.07 -5.71
N GLN A 355 1.44 18.17 -6.68
CA GLN A 355 1.76 18.11 -8.11
C GLN A 355 2.70 19.22 -8.59
N GLN A 356 2.70 20.38 -7.95
CA GLN A 356 3.60 21.50 -8.30
C GLN A 356 5.03 21.31 -7.83
N LYS A 357 5.27 20.47 -6.82
CA LYS A 357 6.55 20.34 -6.13
C LYS A 357 7.17 18.96 -6.24
N LEU A 358 6.33 17.93 -6.41
CA LEU A 358 6.74 16.53 -6.44
C LEU A 358 6.50 15.92 -7.82
N LYS A 359 7.26 14.87 -8.13
CA LYS A 359 6.98 14.01 -9.27
C LYS A 359 5.84 13.08 -8.92
N VAL A 360 4.62 13.49 -9.25
CA VAL A 360 3.40 12.72 -9.05
C VAL A 360 3.19 11.78 -10.24
N LEU A 361 2.97 10.49 -9.96
CA LEU A 361 2.70 9.45 -10.96
C LEU A 361 1.21 9.13 -11.08
N HIS A 362 0.48 9.25 -9.97
CA HIS A 362 -0.96 9.05 -9.89
C HIS A 362 -1.54 10.04 -8.89
N ALA A 363 -2.63 10.69 -9.25
CA ALA A 363 -3.30 11.63 -8.36
C ALA A 363 -4.80 11.41 -8.38
N ALA A 364 -5.37 11.17 -7.22
CA ALA A 364 -6.81 11.01 -7.01
C ALA A 364 -7.45 10.01 -8.01
N LEU A 365 -8.49 10.41 -8.73
CA LEU A 365 -9.19 9.55 -9.67
C LEU A 365 -9.04 10.04 -11.12
N PRO A 366 -8.19 9.43 -11.95
CA PRO A 366 -8.19 9.62 -13.40
C PRO A 366 -9.50 9.11 -14.00
N VAL A 367 -10.33 10.03 -14.51
CA VAL A 367 -11.69 9.74 -15.00
C VAL A 367 -11.67 9.43 -16.50
N ALA A 368 -11.09 10.32 -17.29
CA ALA A 368 -11.11 10.19 -18.74
C ALA A 368 -9.90 10.83 -19.41
N LEU A 369 -9.59 10.33 -20.60
CA LEU A 369 -8.70 10.98 -21.55
C LEU A 369 -9.53 11.57 -22.68
N LEU A 370 -9.38 12.87 -22.97
CA LEU A 370 -10.03 13.51 -24.09
C LEU A 370 -9.32 13.14 -25.40
N LYS A 371 -10.01 12.42 -26.28
CA LYS A 371 -9.54 12.11 -27.64
C LYS A 371 -10.40 12.85 -28.66
N ASN A 372 -9.83 13.83 -29.33
CA ASN A 372 -10.57 14.68 -30.28
C ASN A 372 -11.82 15.31 -29.64
N GLY A 373 -11.69 15.78 -28.40
CA GLY A 373 -12.77 16.41 -27.63
C GLY A 373 -13.83 15.44 -27.07
N LYS A 374 -13.68 14.12 -27.28
CA LYS A 374 -14.57 13.08 -26.72
C LYS A 374 -13.91 12.38 -25.55
N PRO A 375 -14.57 12.24 -24.40
CA PRO A 375 -13.99 11.54 -23.26
C PRO A 375 -13.99 10.03 -23.51
N GLN A 376 -12.81 9.41 -23.29
CA GLN A 376 -12.64 7.96 -23.19
C GLN A 376 -12.33 7.64 -21.75
N PRO A 377 -13.10 6.75 -21.07
CA PRO A 377 -12.87 6.44 -19.68
C PRO A 377 -11.49 5.82 -19.46
N CYS A 378 -10.82 6.24 -18.38
CA CYS A 378 -9.57 5.66 -17.92
C CYS A 378 -9.82 4.33 -17.22
N HIS A 379 -8.85 3.41 -17.29
CA HIS A 379 -8.95 2.15 -16.56
C HIS A 379 -9.10 2.35 -15.04
N ALA A 380 -8.44 3.38 -14.49
CA ALA A 380 -8.57 3.77 -13.10
C ALA A 380 -10.03 4.03 -12.66
N LEU A 381 -10.87 4.55 -13.55
CA LEU A 381 -12.29 4.73 -13.27
C LEU A 381 -13.00 3.39 -13.06
N ALA A 382 -12.73 2.36 -13.89
CA ALA A 382 -13.30 1.04 -13.68
C ALA A 382 -12.84 0.39 -12.36
N MET A 383 -11.62 0.68 -11.94
CA MET A 383 -11.07 0.19 -10.67
C MET A 383 -11.61 0.96 -9.46
N SER A 384 -12.16 2.16 -9.66
CA SER A 384 -12.56 3.03 -8.55
C SER A 384 -13.84 2.55 -7.86
N THR A 385 -13.87 2.70 -6.53
CA THR A 385 -15.10 2.54 -5.73
C THR A 385 -16.12 3.65 -6.01
N GLN A 386 -15.70 4.72 -6.70
CA GLN A 386 -16.54 5.87 -7.05
C GLN A 386 -17.16 5.78 -8.45
N ILE A 387 -16.90 4.71 -9.22
CA ILE A 387 -17.58 4.54 -10.52
C ILE A 387 -19.09 4.39 -10.35
N ASP A 388 -19.86 5.14 -11.15
CA ASP A 388 -21.28 4.89 -11.31
C ASP A 388 -21.49 3.89 -12.46
N THR A 389 -21.70 2.62 -12.10
CA THR A 389 -21.84 1.52 -13.06
C THR A 389 -23.11 1.63 -13.91
N ASP A 390 -24.15 2.31 -13.43
CA ASP A 390 -25.45 2.43 -14.11
C ASP A 390 -25.36 3.31 -15.37
N THR A 391 -24.29 4.10 -15.48
CA THR A 391 -24.05 4.94 -16.68
C THR A 391 -23.37 4.19 -17.83
N PHE A 392 -22.98 2.95 -17.61
CA PHE A 392 -22.30 2.12 -18.61
C PHE A 392 -23.11 0.88 -18.98
N THR A 393 -22.98 0.42 -20.22
CA THR A 393 -23.44 -0.93 -20.57
C THR A 393 -22.47 -1.95 -19.95
N CYS A 394 -22.94 -2.65 -18.92
CA CYS A 394 -22.17 -3.68 -18.23
C CYS A 394 -22.27 -5.02 -18.95
N ILE A 395 -21.15 -5.71 -19.11
CA ILE A 395 -21.06 -7.08 -19.63
C ILE A 395 -20.38 -7.95 -18.58
N GLU A 396 -21.15 -8.88 -18.02
CA GLU A 396 -20.63 -9.88 -17.11
C GLU A 396 -19.87 -10.95 -17.88
N LEU A 397 -18.64 -11.25 -17.44
CA LEU A 397 -17.77 -12.23 -18.08
C LEU A 397 -17.66 -13.52 -17.23
N GLU A 398 -17.70 -14.65 -17.90
CA GLU A 398 -17.24 -15.92 -17.33
C GLU A 398 -15.71 -15.89 -17.15
N HIS A 399 -15.20 -16.76 -16.27
CA HIS A 399 -13.78 -16.79 -15.90
C HIS A 399 -12.83 -16.76 -17.09
N ASP A 400 -13.04 -17.63 -18.08
CA ASP A 400 -12.14 -17.75 -19.24
C ASP A 400 -12.09 -16.45 -20.07
N LYS A 401 -13.27 -15.83 -20.30
CA LYS A 401 -13.33 -14.55 -21.01
C LYS A 401 -12.72 -13.40 -20.19
N ALA A 402 -12.84 -13.42 -18.86
CA ALA A 402 -12.18 -12.47 -17.98
C ALA A 402 -10.66 -12.63 -18.07
N MET A 403 -10.14 -13.85 -18.06
CA MET A 403 -8.72 -14.13 -18.23
C MET A 403 -8.20 -13.71 -19.63
N MET A 404 -8.95 -13.97 -20.70
CA MET A 404 -8.64 -13.47 -22.06
C MET A 404 -8.57 -11.93 -22.07
N TYR A 405 -9.52 -11.25 -21.39
CA TYR A 405 -9.50 -9.79 -21.26
C TYR A 405 -8.22 -9.30 -20.56
N LEU A 406 -7.87 -9.91 -19.43
CA LEU A 406 -6.67 -9.55 -18.65
C LEU A 406 -5.36 -9.88 -19.39
N HIS A 407 -5.38 -10.85 -20.29
CA HIS A 407 -4.28 -11.17 -21.20
C HIS A 407 -4.21 -10.19 -22.39
N ARG A 408 -5.24 -9.31 -22.55
CA ARG A 408 -5.42 -8.36 -23.64
C ARG A 408 -5.79 -8.99 -24.98
N GLU A 409 -6.45 -10.11 -24.97
CA GLU A 409 -7.03 -10.68 -26.19
C GLU A 409 -8.23 -9.86 -26.67
N THR A 410 -8.52 -10.02 -27.96
CA THR A 410 -9.69 -9.42 -28.57
C THR A 410 -10.92 -10.23 -28.20
N LEU A 411 -11.94 -9.57 -27.67
CA LEU A 411 -13.25 -10.16 -27.39
C LEU A 411 -14.27 -9.73 -28.43
N ASN A 412 -15.36 -10.46 -28.52
CA ASN A 412 -16.50 -10.12 -29.38
C ASN A 412 -17.80 -10.13 -28.58
N PHE A 413 -18.62 -9.08 -28.77
CA PHE A 413 -19.89 -8.89 -28.11
C PHE A 413 -20.94 -8.46 -29.15
N PRO A 414 -21.40 -9.39 -30.03
CA PRO A 414 -22.27 -9.06 -31.17
C PRO A 414 -23.61 -8.47 -30.76
N ASP A 415 -24.12 -8.89 -29.60
CA ASP A 415 -25.41 -8.44 -29.06
C ASP A 415 -25.33 -7.16 -28.22
N ALA A 416 -24.11 -6.66 -27.94
CA ALA A 416 -23.92 -5.45 -27.18
C ALA A 416 -23.90 -4.20 -28.08
N PRO A 417 -24.35 -3.03 -27.59
CA PRO A 417 -24.34 -1.80 -28.37
C PRO A 417 -22.90 -1.39 -28.74
N ILE A 418 -22.77 -0.69 -29.89
CA ILE A 418 -21.51 -0.05 -30.28
C ILE A 418 -21.20 1.06 -29.27
N GLY A 419 -19.97 1.07 -28.74
CA GLY A 419 -19.53 2.06 -27.75
C GLY A 419 -18.62 1.50 -26.67
N ILE A 420 -18.55 2.20 -25.55
CA ILE A 420 -17.80 1.77 -24.37
C ILE A 420 -18.65 0.78 -23.56
N LEU A 421 -18.04 -0.35 -23.25
CA LEU A 421 -18.59 -1.39 -22.39
C LEU A 421 -17.78 -1.46 -21.11
N LEU A 422 -18.43 -1.58 -19.97
CA LEU A 422 -17.82 -1.90 -18.68
C LEU A 422 -17.86 -3.42 -18.52
N LEU A 423 -16.70 -4.04 -18.44
CA LEU A 423 -16.59 -5.48 -18.24
C LEU A 423 -16.55 -5.79 -16.74
N THR A 424 -17.35 -6.76 -16.32
CA THR A 424 -17.46 -7.18 -14.94
C THR A 424 -17.18 -8.67 -14.79
N TYR A 425 -16.75 -9.08 -13.61
CA TYR A 425 -16.61 -10.47 -13.20
C TYR A 425 -17.12 -10.63 -11.78
N LYS A 426 -18.10 -11.53 -11.58
CA LYS A 426 -18.83 -11.67 -10.31
C LYS A 426 -19.37 -10.32 -9.80
N GLY A 427 -19.93 -9.52 -10.71
CA GLY A 427 -20.46 -8.20 -10.43
C GLY A 427 -19.43 -7.09 -10.16
N VAL A 428 -18.13 -7.40 -10.17
CA VAL A 428 -17.07 -6.41 -9.93
C VAL A 428 -16.47 -5.93 -11.26
N PRO A 429 -16.34 -4.61 -11.50
CA PRO A 429 -15.67 -4.08 -12.67
C PRO A 429 -14.21 -4.54 -12.77
N ILE A 430 -13.82 -5.03 -13.95
CA ILE A 430 -12.44 -5.43 -14.25
C ILE A 430 -11.81 -4.55 -15.35
N GLY A 431 -12.58 -3.67 -15.97
CA GLY A 431 -12.10 -2.69 -16.93
C GLY A 431 -13.07 -2.37 -18.05
N PHE A 432 -12.57 -1.65 -19.06
CA PHE A 432 -13.38 -1.22 -20.20
C PHE A 432 -12.96 -1.90 -21.50
N ALA A 433 -13.92 -2.07 -22.42
CA ALA A 433 -13.69 -2.40 -23.81
C ALA A 433 -14.46 -1.42 -24.71
N LYS A 434 -14.02 -1.23 -25.95
CA LYS A 434 -14.74 -0.46 -26.95
C LYS A 434 -15.28 -1.38 -28.04
N ASN A 435 -16.58 -1.64 -28.01
CA ASN A 435 -17.25 -2.42 -29.04
C ASN A 435 -17.36 -1.60 -30.34
N VAL A 436 -16.89 -2.15 -31.43
CA VAL A 436 -16.97 -1.56 -32.78
C VAL A 436 -17.82 -2.39 -33.73
N GLY A 437 -18.63 -3.31 -33.20
CA GLY A 437 -19.55 -4.18 -33.89
C GLY A 437 -19.00 -5.58 -34.15
N ASN A 438 -17.98 -5.71 -34.98
CA ASN A 438 -17.37 -7.01 -35.29
C ASN A 438 -16.31 -7.49 -34.29
N ARG A 439 -15.88 -6.61 -33.41
CA ARG A 439 -14.91 -6.90 -32.32
C ARG A 439 -15.01 -5.84 -31.22
N ALA A 440 -14.47 -6.14 -30.06
CA ALA A 440 -14.28 -5.18 -28.99
C ALA A 440 -12.78 -4.92 -28.75
N ASN A 441 -12.37 -3.67 -28.90
CA ASN A 441 -11.01 -3.25 -28.59
C ASN A 441 -10.81 -3.29 -27.08
N ASN A 442 -9.84 -4.07 -26.64
CA ASN A 442 -9.50 -4.22 -25.23
C ASN A 442 -8.78 -2.97 -24.72
N LEU A 443 -9.32 -2.30 -23.68
CA LEU A 443 -8.77 -1.08 -23.09
C LEU A 443 -7.98 -1.35 -21.80
N TYR A 444 -7.72 -2.62 -21.45
CA TYR A 444 -6.87 -2.98 -20.31
C TYR A 444 -5.44 -2.43 -20.49
N PRO A 445 -4.78 -1.90 -19.46
CA PRO A 445 -3.42 -1.37 -19.55
C PRO A 445 -2.44 -2.43 -20.08
N THR A 446 -1.59 -2.04 -21.03
CA THR A 446 -0.64 -2.97 -21.66
C THR A 446 0.39 -3.50 -20.68
N GLU A 447 0.83 -2.65 -19.77
CA GLU A 447 1.83 -2.92 -18.73
C GLU A 447 1.32 -3.88 -17.66
N TRP A 448 0.00 -3.96 -17.44
CA TRP A 448 -0.63 -4.80 -16.40
C TRP A 448 -1.09 -6.17 -16.92
N ARG A 449 -0.95 -6.40 -18.24
CA ARG A 449 -1.41 -7.64 -18.85
C ARG A 449 -0.76 -8.87 -18.22
N ILE A 450 -1.52 -9.93 -18.07
CA ILE A 450 -1.01 -11.24 -17.71
C ILE A 450 -0.14 -11.74 -18.87
N ARG A 451 1.10 -12.15 -18.59
CA ARG A 451 2.06 -12.57 -19.63
C ARG A 451 2.04 -14.08 -19.90
N LYS A 452 1.61 -14.87 -18.91
CA LYS A 452 1.46 -16.32 -19.06
C LYS A 452 0.17 -16.62 -19.82
N ASN A 453 0.20 -17.67 -20.64
CA ASN A 453 -0.99 -18.12 -21.35
C ASN A 453 -2.13 -18.39 -20.36
N PRO A 454 -3.32 -17.81 -20.51
CA PRO A 454 -4.47 -18.05 -19.64
C PRO A 454 -4.87 -19.53 -19.54
N MET A 455 -4.64 -20.30 -20.63
CA MET A 455 -4.93 -21.74 -20.66
C MET A 455 -3.93 -22.62 -19.87
N GLU A 456 -2.80 -22.01 -19.42
CA GLU A 456 -1.75 -22.67 -18.62
C GLU A 456 -1.77 -22.23 -17.15
N LEU A 457 -2.67 -21.30 -16.81
CA LEU A 457 -2.89 -20.78 -15.45
C LEU A 457 -3.99 -21.57 -14.75
#